data_4b55bd42fddac8233e620ff2606bfff9
#
_entry.id   4b55bd42fddac8233e620ff2606bfff9
#
_cell.length_a   1.000
_cell.length_b   1.000
_cell.length_c   1.000
_cell.angle_alpha   90.00
_cell.angle_beta   90.00
_cell.angle_gamma   90.00
#
_symmetry.space_group_name_H-M   'P 1'
#
loop_
_entity.id
_entity.type
_entity.pdbx_description
1 polymer ?
#
loop_
_entity_poly.entity_id
_entity_poly.type
_entity_poly.pdbx_seq_one_letter_code
_entity_poly.pdbx_strand_id
1 'polypeptide(L)'
;RQRLEAYRSDLLSVLLTYQAEGAPVVGVGAFGSFDEWERLVRQCVCWLISEGVAPAPMADPLEVLAQSKAEDPRHLQHIAILEAWHGYYGPEPVRVKDLSELANSCFDTTPAGSALKELLQEVGTPPRGRGEFNGVYFSAWLRRHKGQVVSGLRLDVVPHGKTVNAWGVTRAA
;
A
#
# COMPACT_ATOMS: atom_id res chain seq x y z
N ARG A 1 -28.65 -23.88 1.65
CA ARG A 1 -29.40 -23.07 0.66
C ARG A 1 -30.36 -22.09 1.36
N GLN A 2 -31.28 -22.57 2.23
CA GLN A 2 -32.24 -21.70 2.96
C GLN A 2 -31.59 -20.52 3.70
N ARG A 3 -30.44 -20.74 4.35
CA ARG A 3 -29.72 -19.69 5.08
C ARG A 3 -29.15 -18.60 4.16
N LEU A 4 -28.72 -18.96 2.95
CA LEU A 4 -28.23 -18.01 1.96
C LEU A 4 -29.35 -17.11 1.40
N GLU A 5 -30.54 -17.67 1.23
CA GLU A 5 -31.71 -16.93 0.75
C GLU A 5 -32.24 -15.96 1.81
N ALA A 6 -32.23 -16.36 3.08
CA ALA A 6 -32.55 -15.47 4.17
C ALA A 6 -31.60 -14.26 4.22
N TYR A 7 -30.28 -14.47 4.17
CA TYR A 7 -29.31 -13.38 4.10
C TYR A 7 -29.49 -12.44 2.91
N ARG A 8 -29.82 -12.98 1.74
CA ARG A 8 -30.11 -12.14 0.56
C ARG A 8 -31.34 -11.27 0.75
N SER A 9 -32.41 -11.84 1.36
CA SER A 9 -33.62 -11.09 1.66
C SER A 9 -33.35 -9.96 2.65
N ASP A 10 -32.59 -10.24 3.71
CA ASP A 10 -32.24 -9.26 4.73
C ASP A 10 -31.39 -8.12 4.14
N LEU A 11 -30.39 -8.44 3.33
CA LEU A 11 -29.55 -7.44 2.65
C LEU A 11 -30.36 -6.55 1.69
N LEU A 12 -31.29 -7.15 0.93
CA LEU A 12 -32.14 -6.38 0.03
C LEU A 12 -33.08 -5.47 0.82
N SER A 13 -33.64 -5.96 1.93
CA SER A 13 -34.49 -5.13 2.79
C SER A 13 -33.76 -3.93 3.35
N VAL A 14 -32.52 -4.12 3.80
CA VAL A 14 -31.67 -3.01 4.29
C VAL A 14 -31.42 -1.99 3.19
N LEU A 15 -31.01 -2.42 2.00
CA LEU A 15 -30.76 -1.53 0.87
C LEU A 15 -32.00 -0.78 0.39
N LEU A 16 -33.15 -1.44 0.37
CA LEU A 16 -34.41 -0.81 -0.01
C LEU A 16 -34.85 0.23 1.04
N THR A 17 -34.68 -0.07 2.31
CA THR A 17 -34.99 0.89 3.39
C THR A 17 -34.06 2.12 3.30
N TYR A 18 -32.76 1.91 3.13
CA TYR A 18 -31.78 2.99 2.91
C TYR A 18 -32.16 3.88 1.72
N GLN A 19 -32.59 3.27 0.61
CA GLN A 19 -33.03 4.02 -0.58
C GLN A 19 -34.35 4.76 -0.33
N ALA A 20 -35.28 4.17 0.41
CA ALA A 20 -36.56 4.81 0.75
C ALA A 20 -36.37 6.04 1.65
N GLU A 21 -35.35 6.03 2.50
CA GLU A 21 -34.91 7.18 3.33
C GLU A 21 -34.15 8.25 2.52
N GLY A 22 -34.08 8.11 1.19
CA GLY A 22 -33.42 9.08 0.30
C GLY A 22 -31.91 8.84 0.14
N ALA A 23 -31.38 7.70 0.55
CA ALA A 23 -29.97 7.31 0.45
C ALA A 23 -29.02 8.37 1.05
N PRO A 24 -29.14 8.70 2.35
CA PRO A 24 -28.39 9.78 2.98
C PRO A 24 -26.88 9.52 2.91
N VAL A 25 -26.11 10.57 2.65
CA VAL A 25 -24.65 10.53 2.66
C VAL A 25 -24.16 10.86 4.07
N VAL A 26 -23.70 9.86 4.80
CA VAL A 26 -23.26 9.96 6.20
C VAL A 26 -21.75 9.84 6.34
N GLY A 27 -21.16 8.88 5.62
CA GLY A 27 -19.71 8.66 5.65
C GLY A 27 -18.92 9.79 5.01
N VAL A 28 -17.90 10.29 5.70
CA VAL A 28 -17.03 11.37 5.23
C VAL A 28 -15.87 10.79 4.40
N GLY A 29 -15.44 11.53 3.36
CA GLY A 29 -14.39 11.10 2.44
C GLY A 29 -14.94 10.28 1.26
N ALA A 30 -14.08 9.91 0.32
CA ALA A 30 -14.43 9.17 -0.88
C ALA A 30 -13.53 7.95 -1.10
N PHE A 31 -14.08 6.88 -1.66
CA PHE A 31 -13.35 5.65 -1.97
C PHE A 31 -12.81 5.65 -3.41
N GLY A 32 -12.14 6.70 -3.82
CA GLY A 32 -11.47 6.77 -5.13
C GLY A 32 -12.41 6.56 -6.31
N SER A 33 -12.16 5.53 -7.15
CA SER A 33 -12.85 5.29 -8.41
C SER A 33 -14.04 4.31 -8.35
N PHE A 34 -14.61 4.05 -7.18
CA PHE A 34 -15.71 3.11 -6.98
C PHE A 34 -17.00 3.80 -6.52
N ASP A 35 -17.46 4.78 -7.27
CA ASP A 35 -18.58 5.66 -6.89
C ASP A 35 -19.89 4.91 -6.60
N GLU A 36 -20.22 3.88 -7.39
CA GLU A 36 -21.41 3.07 -7.16
C GLU A 36 -21.32 2.25 -5.87
N TRP A 37 -20.17 1.63 -5.61
CA TRP A 37 -19.93 0.90 -4.38
C TRP A 37 -19.96 1.83 -3.17
N GLU A 38 -19.33 3.00 -3.30
CA GLU A 38 -19.36 4.07 -2.29
C GLU A 38 -20.80 4.41 -1.92
N ARG A 39 -21.62 4.75 -2.91
CA ARG A 39 -22.99 5.20 -2.71
C ARG A 39 -23.94 4.10 -2.20
N LEU A 40 -23.82 2.89 -2.70
CA LEU A 40 -24.78 1.82 -2.40
C LEU A 40 -24.36 0.97 -1.20
N VAL A 41 -23.08 0.74 -1.02
CA VAL A 41 -22.58 -0.16 0.02
C VAL A 41 -22.05 0.60 1.21
N ARG A 42 -21.02 1.45 1.01
CA ARG A 42 -20.38 2.12 2.13
C ARG A 42 -21.32 3.10 2.83
N GLN A 43 -22.01 3.95 2.08
CA GLN A 43 -22.93 4.92 2.68
C GLN A 43 -24.10 4.23 3.38
N CYS A 44 -24.59 3.11 2.87
CA CYS A 44 -25.59 2.30 3.56
C CYS A 44 -25.05 1.74 4.88
N VAL A 45 -23.81 1.24 4.93
CA VAL A 45 -23.17 0.78 6.18
C VAL A 45 -23.02 1.94 7.17
N CYS A 46 -22.50 3.09 6.71
CA CYS A 46 -22.38 4.28 7.57
C CYS A 46 -23.73 4.76 8.12
N TRP A 47 -24.77 4.70 7.31
CA TRP A 47 -26.13 5.01 7.73
C TRP A 47 -26.65 4.04 8.80
N LEU A 48 -26.46 2.71 8.63
CA LEU A 48 -26.83 1.73 9.67
C LEU A 48 -26.12 1.98 10.99
N ILE A 49 -24.85 2.40 10.93
CA ILE A 49 -24.07 2.76 12.12
C ILE A 49 -24.66 4.00 12.78
N SER A 50 -25.00 5.03 12.01
CA SER A 50 -25.56 6.29 12.54
C SER A 50 -26.94 6.11 13.15
N GLU A 51 -27.75 5.18 12.62
CA GLU A 51 -29.06 4.85 13.17
C GLU A 51 -28.99 3.92 14.43
N GLY A 52 -27.77 3.45 14.77
CA GLY A 52 -27.56 2.58 15.92
C GLY A 52 -28.15 1.17 15.76
N VAL A 53 -28.50 0.76 14.54
CA VAL A 53 -29.06 -0.56 14.22
C VAL A 53 -28.01 -1.53 13.70
N ALA A 54 -26.80 -1.06 13.44
CA ALA A 54 -25.70 -1.91 13.01
C ALA A 54 -25.28 -2.87 14.14
N PRO A 55 -25.05 -4.16 13.81
CA PRO A 55 -24.50 -5.10 14.80
C PRO A 55 -23.08 -4.66 15.20
N ALA A 56 -22.78 -4.68 16.49
CA ALA A 56 -21.44 -4.40 16.99
C ALA A 56 -20.49 -5.62 16.78
N PRO A 57 -19.22 -5.42 16.42
CA PRO A 57 -18.57 -4.17 16.05
C PRO A 57 -18.63 -3.93 14.54
N MET A 58 -19.36 -2.95 14.10
CA MET A 58 -19.37 -2.51 12.69
C MET A 58 -18.74 -1.13 12.59
N ALA A 59 -17.79 -0.95 11.70
CA ALA A 59 -17.08 0.31 11.47
C ALA A 59 -17.21 0.75 10.00
N ASP A 60 -16.91 2.01 9.72
CA ASP A 60 -16.86 2.51 8.35
C ASP A 60 -15.89 1.65 7.51
N PRO A 61 -16.32 1.10 6.37
CA PRO A 61 -15.46 0.32 5.48
C PRO A 61 -14.15 1.01 5.07
N LEU A 62 -14.10 2.34 5.00
CA LEU A 62 -12.85 3.08 4.77
C LEU A 62 -11.88 2.96 5.94
N GLU A 63 -12.36 3.03 7.17
CA GLU A 63 -11.51 2.85 8.36
C GLU A 63 -10.94 1.45 8.42
N VAL A 64 -11.77 0.43 8.16
CA VAL A 64 -11.34 -0.97 8.11
C VAL A 64 -10.27 -1.19 7.03
N LEU A 65 -10.44 -0.58 5.85
CA LEU A 65 -9.44 -0.65 4.78
C LEU A 65 -8.15 0.09 5.13
N ALA A 66 -8.24 1.26 5.76
CA ALA A 66 -7.07 2.01 6.22
C ALA A 66 -6.28 1.20 7.25
N GLN A 67 -6.97 0.59 8.21
CA GLN A 67 -6.36 -0.28 9.21
C GLN A 67 -5.73 -1.51 8.56
N SER A 68 -6.43 -2.21 7.67
CA SER A 68 -5.89 -3.37 6.96
C SER A 68 -4.63 -3.04 6.16
N LYS A 69 -4.57 -1.85 5.52
CA LYS A 69 -3.36 -1.39 4.84
C LYS A 69 -2.22 -1.09 5.81
N ALA A 70 -2.53 -0.46 6.94
CA ALA A 70 -1.52 -0.16 7.96
C ALA A 70 -0.92 -1.43 8.59
N GLU A 71 -1.68 -2.53 8.64
CA GLU A 71 -1.26 -3.81 9.18
C GLU A 71 -0.68 -4.77 8.11
N ASP A 72 -0.77 -4.43 6.80
CA ASP A 72 -0.23 -5.27 5.72
C ASP A 72 1.31 -5.32 5.79
N PRO A 73 1.92 -6.49 6.03
CA PRO A 73 3.38 -6.63 6.12
C PRO A 73 4.10 -6.15 4.86
N ARG A 74 3.48 -6.29 3.68
CA ARG A 74 4.06 -5.80 2.42
C ARG A 74 4.08 -4.29 2.34
N HIS A 75 3.03 -3.65 2.87
CA HIS A 75 2.96 -2.20 2.96
C HIS A 75 3.99 -1.66 3.95
N LEU A 76 4.11 -2.28 5.13
CA LEU A 76 5.12 -1.92 6.13
C LEU A 76 6.54 -2.12 5.59
N GLN A 77 6.81 -3.22 4.90
CA GLN A 77 8.09 -3.46 4.23
C GLN A 77 8.40 -2.37 3.18
N HIS A 78 7.41 -1.97 2.39
CA HIS A 78 7.57 -0.89 1.41
C HIS A 78 7.92 0.44 2.08
N ILE A 79 7.22 0.80 3.17
CA ILE A 79 7.54 1.98 3.99
C ILE A 79 8.99 1.91 4.46
N ALA A 80 9.37 0.82 5.12
CA ALA A 80 10.70 0.64 5.69
C ALA A 80 11.82 0.79 4.65
N ILE A 81 11.64 0.24 3.44
CA ILE A 81 12.62 0.38 2.36
C ILE A 81 12.75 1.84 1.91
N LEU A 82 11.64 2.55 1.69
CA LEU A 82 11.70 3.94 1.23
C LEU A 82 12.30 4.86 2.29
N GLU A 83 11.98 4.66 3.55
CA GLU A 83 12.54 5.43 4.67
C GLU A 83 14.04 5.15 4.84
N ALA A 84 14.48 3.90 4.83
CA ALA A 84 15.88 3.53 4.91
C ALA A 84 16.67 4.04 3.70
N TRP A 85 16.11 3.95 2.49
CA TRP A 85 16.73 4.47 1.27
C TRP A 85 16.89 5.99 1.33
N HIS A 86 15.82 6.71 1.66
CA HIS A 86 15.85 8.16 1.78
C HIS A 86 16.79 8.61 2.92
N GLY A 87 16.84 7.86 4.01
CA GLY A 87 17.76 8.12 5.11
C GLY A 87 19.24 7.93 4.75
N TYR A 88 19.55 6.96 3.87
CA TYR A 88 20.93 6.64 3.49
C TYR A 88 21.43 7.46 2.30
N TYR A 89 20.66 7.57 1.22
CA TYR A 89 21.04 8.28 -0.01
C TYR A 89 20.46 9.69 -0.10
N GLY A 90 19.47 10.05 0.73
CA GLY A 90 18.73 11.29 0.57
C GLY A 90 17.90 11.29 -0.73
N PRO A 91 17.78 12.45 -1.41
CA PRO A 91 17.08 12.59 -2.68
C PRO A 91 17.92 12.16 -3.90
N GLU A 92 19.18 11.77 -3.69
CA GLU A 92 20.11 11.46 -4.77
C GLU A 92 19.69 10.22 -5.55
N PRO A 93 19.70 10.27 -6.90
CA PRO A 93 19.38 9.12 -7.73
C PRO A 93 20.45 8.03 -7.67
N VAL A 94 20.06 6.79 -7.49
CA VAL A 94 20.95 5.63 -7.32
C VAL A 94 20.67 4.60 -8.41
N ARG A 95 21.72 4.00 -8.99
CA ARG A 95 21.56 2.94 -9.99
C ARG A 95 21.31 1.60 -9.28
N VAL A 96 20.59 0.70 -9.95
CA VAL A 96 20.38 -0.66 -9.44
C VAL A 96 21.70 -1.39 -9.18
N LYS A 97 22.75 -1.09 -9.96
CA LYS A 97 24.08 -1.65 -9.74
C LYS A 97 24.64 -1.25 -8.37
N ASP A 98 24.55 0.02 -8.01
CA ASP A 98 25.07 0.54 -6.75
C ASP A 98 24.28 -0.04 -5.55
N LEU A 99 22.97 -0.25 -5.71
CA LEU A 99 22.14 -0.96 -4.71
C LEU A 99 22.50 -2.44 -4.59
N SER A 100 22.85 -3.09 -5.72
CA SER A 100 23.33 -4.47 -5.71
C SER A 100 24.69 -4.59 -5.01
N GLU A 101 25.58 -3.62 -5.21
CA GLU A 101 26.87 -3.57 -4.54
C GLU A 101 26.70 -3.37 -3.03
N LEU A 102 25.82 -2.47 -2.60
CA LEU A 102 25.46 -2.30 -1.19
C LEU A 102 24.89 -3.60 -0.59
N ALA A 103 23.88 -4.20 -1.26
CA ALA A 103 23.22 -5.41 -0.77
C ALA A 103 24.19 -6.60 -0.60
N ASN A 104 25.20 -6.71 -1.47
CA ASN A 104 26.19 -7.79 -1.42
C ASN A 104 27.50 -7.41 -0.69
N SER A 105 27.64 -6.16 -0.22
CA SER A 105 28.85 -5.71 0.46
C SER A 105 29.01 -6.37 1.83
N CYS A 106 30.25 -6.71 2.19
CA CYS A 106 30.58 -7.16 3.55
C CYS A 106 31.02 -6.01 4.47
N PHE A 107 31.13 -4.78 3.95
CA PHE A 107 31.91 -3.71 4.58
C PHE A 107 31.13 -2.44 4.95
N ASP A 108 29.80 -2.37 4.72
CA ASP A 108 29.06 -1.20 5.20
C ASP A 108 28.78 -1.33 6.71
N THR A 109 29.48 -0.51 7.48
CA THR A 109 29.41 -0.52 8.95
C THR A 109 28.53 0.58 9.51
N THR A 110 27.92 1.40 8.65
CA THR A 110 27.01 2.44 9.14
C THR A 110 25.64 1.81 9.49
N PRO A 111 25.01 2.22 10.61
CA PRO A 111 23.70 1.68 10.99
C PRO A 111 22.63 1.84 9.90
N ALA A 112 22.64 2.98 9.19
CA ALA A 112 21.71 3.26 8.11
C ALA A 112 21.95 2.36 6.88
N GLY A 113 23.21 2.14 6.50
CA GLY A 113 23.60 1.26 5.41
C GLY A 113 23.27 -0.20 5.70
N SER A 114 23.52 -0.65 6.93
CA SER A 114 23.17 -2.01 7.38
C SER A 114 21.67 -2.26 7.34
N ALA A 115 20.85 -1.31 7.83
CA ALA A 115 19.40 -1.42 7.81
C ALA A 115 18.87 -1.46 6.36
N LEU A 116 19.35 -0.58 5.48
CA LEU A 116 18.97 -0.59 4.06
C LEU A 116 19.38 -1.89 3.38
N LYS A 117 20.58 -2.38 3.64
CA LYS A 117 21.09 -3.64 3.08
C LYS A 117 20.19 -4.82 3.42
N GLU A 118 19.81 -4.99 4.68
CA GLU A 118 18.91 -6.07 5.11
C GLU A 118 17.58 -6.02 4.36
N LEU A 119 16.98 -4.84 4.28
CA LEU A 119 15.72 -4.62 3.55
C LEU A 119 15.86 -4.89 2.04
N LEU A 120 16.97 -4.46 1.43
CA LEU A 120 17.26 -4.76 0.02
C LEU A 120 17.40 -6.26 -0.22
N GLN A 121 18.10 -6.99 0.66
CA GLN A 121 18.23 -8.44 0.58
C GLN A 121 16.88 -9.14 0.69
N GLU A 122 16.02 -8.69 1.60
CA GLU A 122 14.69 -9.29 1.79
C GLU A 122 13.82 -9.20 0.51
N VAL A 123 13.80 -8.03 -0.16
CA VAL A 123 12.97 -7.83 -1.36
C VAL A 123 13.66 -8.18 -2.66
N GLY A 124 14.99 -8.18 -2.69
CA GLY A 124 15.79 -8.45 -3.89
C GLY A 124 16.23 -9.88 -4.05
N THR A 125 15.99 -10.76 -3.05
CA THR A 125 16.34 -12.16 -3.11
C THR A 125 15.15 -12.99 -3.62
N PRO A 126 15.27 -13.65 -4.77
CA PRO A 126 14.18 -14.46 -5.30
C PRO A 126 13.94 -15.71 -4.42
N PRO A 127 12.66 -16.13 -4.21
CA PRO A 127 12.30 -17.24 -3.31
C PRO A 127 12.96 -18.60 -3.68
N ARG A 128 13.33 -18.77 -4.95
CA ARG A 128 13.98 -19.99 -5.48
C ARG A 128 15.46 -19.77 -5.83
N GLY A 129 16.06 -18.68 -5.35
CA GLY A 129 17.47 -18.34 -5.59
C GLY A 129 18.40 -18.95 -4.55
N ARG A 130 19.72 -18.70 -4.74
CA ARG A 130 20.78 -19.13 -3.78
C ARG A 130 20.87 -18.25 -2.52
N GLY A 131 19.86 -17.43 -2.24
CA GLY A 131 19.89 -16.49 -1.12
C GLY A 131 20.69 -15.19 -1.40
N GLU A 132 21.07 -14.96 -2.66
CA GLU A 132 21.82 -13.78 -3.07
C GLU A 132 20.87 -12.73 -3.67
N PHE A 133 21.20 -11.46 -3.44
CA PHE A 133 20.47 -10.33 -4.06
C PHE A 133 20.58 -10.39 -5.58
N ASN A 134 19.44 -10.26 -6.25
CA ASN A 134 19.33 -10.26 -7.71
C ASN A 134 18.79 -8.92 -8.23
N GLY A 135 19.64 -8.14 -8.88
CA GLY A 135 19.28 -6.82 -9.40
C GLY A 135 18.16 -6.82 -10.44
N VAL A 136 17.99 -7.92 -11.21
CA VAL A 136 16.89 -8.05 -12.17
C VAL A 136 15.57 -8.26 -11.45
N TYR A 137 15.55 -9.13 -10.43
CA TYR A 137 14.38 -9.37 -9.58
C TYR A 137 13.98 -8.09 -8.83
N PHE A 138 14.95 -7.41 -8.24
CA PHE A 138 14.74 -6.13 -7.57
C PHE A 138 14.25 -5.03 -8.53
N SER A 139 14.73 -5.00 -9.76
CA SER A 139 14.22 -4.06 -10.78
C SER A 139 12.73 -4.26 -11.11
N ALA A 140 12.23 -5.49 -10.99
CA ALA A 140 10.80 -5.76 -11.13
C ALA A 140 10.01 -5.22 -9.93
N TRP A 141 10.56 -5.32 -8.72
CA TRP A 141 9.99 -4.71 -7.52
C TRP A 141 9.91 -3.18 -7.66
N LEU A 142 10.99 -2.53 -8.08
CA LEU A 142 11.05 -1.08 -8.31
C LEU A 142 9.98 -0.61 -9.31
N ARG A 143 9.84 -1.31 -10.43
CA ARG A 143 8.82 -0.97 -11.45
C ARG A 143 7.39 -1.09 -10.94
N ARG A 144 7.12 -2.08 -10.08
CA ARG A 144 5.80 -2.28 -9.48
C ARG A 144 5.42 -1.15 -8.52
N HIS A 145 6.40 -0.57 -7.82
CA HIS A 145 6.18 0.45 -6.80
C HIS A 145 6.46 1.88 -7.29
N LYS A 146 6.81 2.03 -8.59
CA LYS A 146 7.06 3.33 -9.19
C LYS A 146 5.85 4.25 -9.06
N GLY A 147 6.09 5.49 -8.63
CA GLY A 147 5.08 6.54 -8.52
C GLY A 147 4.15 6.40 -7.31
N GLN A 148 4.23 5.32 -6.54
CA GLN A 148 3.43 5.16 -5.33
C GLN A 148 3.96 6.10 -4.24
N VAL A 149 3.02 6.78 -3.56
CA VAL A 149 3.32 7.61 -2.39
C VAL A 149 3.02 6.79 -1.14
N VAL A 150 4.03 6.61 -0.29
CA VAL A 150 3.93 5.84 0.94
C VAL A 150 4.70 6.56 2.04
N SER A 151 4.07 6.81 3.18
CA SER A 151 4.67 7.58 4.29
C SER A 151 5.23 8.96 3.86
N GLY A 152 4.57 9.62 2.88
CA GLY A 152 5.04 10.89 2.33
C GLY A 152 6.29 10.79 1.44
N LEU A 153 6.74 9.58 1.13
CA LEU A 153 7.85 9.30 0.22
C LEU A 153 7.35 8.71 -1.09
N ARG A 154 8.03 9.04 -2.19
CA ARG A 154 7.71 8.57 -3.53
C ARG A 154 8.95 8.04 -4.23
N LEU A 155 8.82 6.85 -4.81
CA LEU A 155 9.84 6.21 -5.62
C LEU A 155 9.64 6.53 -7.11
N ASP A 156 10.61 7.13 -7.74
CA ASP A 156 10.57 7.45 -9.16
C ASP A 156 11.84 7.08 -9.93
N VAL A 157 11.69 6.98 -11.25
CA VAL A 157 12.81 6.86 -12.17
C VAL A 157 13.32 8.26 -12.50
N VAL A 158 14.61 8.46 -12.34
CA VAL A 158 15.30 9.69 -12.70
C VAL A 158 16.23 9.38 -13.88
N PRO A 159 16.14 10.12 -15.00
CA PRO A 159 17.11 9.97 -16.08
C PRO A 159 18.54 10.26 -15.59
N HIS A 160 19.44 9.30 -15.76
CA HIS A 160 20.82 9.45 -15.33
C HIS A 160 21.76 9.19 -16.53
N GLY A 161 22.19 10.25 -17.19
CA GLY A 161 22.96 10.17 -18.44
C GLY A 161 22.12 9.76 -19.66
N LYS A 162 22.78 9.34 -20.74
CA LYS A 162 22.10 9.05 -22.02
C LYS A 162 21.44 7.67 -22.11
N THR A 163 21.80 6.73 -21.26
CA THR A 163 21.41 5.30 -21.43
C THR A 163 21.05 4.56 -20.14
N VAL A 164 21.20 5.17 -18.97
CA VAL A 164 20.98 4.50 -17.68
C VAL A 164 19.91 5.21 -16.90
N ASN A 165 18.91 4.47 -16.42
CA ASN A 165 17.93 4.95 -15.48
C ASN A 165 18.45 4.76 -14.04
N ALA A 166 18.38 5.81 -13.26
CA ALA A 166 18.56 5.74 -11.81
C ALA A 166 17.21 5.83 -11.12
N TRP A 167 17.16 5.44 -9.86
CA TRP A 167 15.96 5.47 -9.03
C TRP A 167 16.20 6.42 -7.87
N GLY A 168 15.22 7.23 -7.56
CA GLY A 168 15.29 8.17 -6.45
C GLY A 168 14.06 8.07 -5.56
N VAL A 169 14.28 8.30 -4.27
CA VAL A 169 13.20 8.42 -3.28
C VAL A 169 13.13 9.87 -2.85
N THR A 170 12.01 10.53 -3.14
CA THR A 170 11.79 11.94 -2.83
C THR A 170 10.57 12.10 -1.94
N ARG A 171 10.49 13.21 -1.22
CA ARG A 171 9.27 13.56 -0.49
C ARG A 171 8.18 13.93 -1.49
N ALA A 172 6.99 13.38 -1.28
CA ALA A 172 5.82 13.79 -2.03
C ALA A 172 5.43 15.22 -1.61
N ALA A 173 5.14 16.06 -2.59
CA ALA A 173 4.66 17.42 -2.37
C ALA A 173 3.20 17.39 -1.90
#